data_17cc98871af41edd4febcd050e15ddc1
#
_entry.id   17cc98871af41edd4febcd050e15ddc1
#
_cell.length_a   1.000
_cell.length_b   1.000
_cell.length_c   1.000
_cell.angle_alpha   90.00
_cell.angle_beta   90.00
_cell.angle_gamma   90.00
#
_symmetry.space_group_name_H-M   'P 1'
#
loop_
_entity.id
_entity.type
_entity.pdbx_description
1 polymer ?
#
loop_
_entity_poly.entity_id
_entity_poly.type
_entity_poly.pdbx_seq_one_letter_code
_entity_poly.pdbx_strand_id
1 'polypeptide(L)'
;MKIIIAGGTGFLGENLEKYFTEKGNEVYILTRNPQRKNEIYWDAKTIGEWKNSLEKADVLINLTGKSVDCRYHEKNKQEIYSSRIDSTKILQKAVDQCSEKPKIWMNASSATIYVHSEKHLNTEENGIIGDDFSMNICKSWEQEFFKIKNTEIRKVALRTSIVLGNNGGAFPKLKTVTKLGLGGKQGRGNQMVSWIHIDDFCKAIDWIIQNENISGIINITAPGPVSNETMMRKLRKELKAPFGLNAAVWQLEIASLFLKTETELLLKSRNVYPERLIKNGFKFSYPGFEEAILNLLES
;
A
#
# COMPACT_ATOMS: atom_id res chain seq x y z
N MET A 1 17.86 -13.73 -6.41
CA MET A 1 17.99 -12.26 -6.49
C MET A 1 18.31 -11.71 -5.11
N LYS A 2 19.04 -10.60 -5.07
CA LYS A 2 19.25 -9.81 -3.85
C LYS A 2 18.21 -8.69 -3.81
N ILE A 3 17.33 -8.72 -2.80
CA ILE A 3 16.19 -7.81 -2.64
C ILE A 3 16.37 -6.99 -1.36
N ILE A 4 16.32 -5.68 -1.48
CA ILE A 4 16.38 -4.75 -0.35
C ILE A 4 15.01 -4.12 -0.14
N ILE A 5 14.44 -4.25 1.06
CA ILE A 5 13.14 -3.66 1.42
C ILE A 5 13.35 -2.60 2.50
N ALA A 6 13.28 -1.35 2.12
CA ALA A 6 13.36 -0.24 3.06
C ALA A 6 12.02 -0.03 3.77
N GLY A 7 12.02 -0.03 5.11
CA GLY A 7 10.80 0.03 5.92
C GLY A 7 10.01 -1.29 5.91
N GLY A 8 10.67 -2.42 5.72
CA GLY A 8 10.06 -3.73 5.52
C GLY A 8 9.55 -4.45 6.77
N THR A 9 9.62 -3.84 7.97
CA THR A 9 9.14 -4.47 9.23
C THR A 9 7.63 -4.31 9.47
N GLY A 10 6.89 -3.76 8.53
CA GLY A 10 5.43 -3.64 8.60
C GLY A 10 4.72 -4.72 7.77
N PHE A 11 3.39 -4.72 7.84
CA PHE A 11 2.51 -5.71 7.21
C PHE A 11 2.88 -6.06 5.76
N LEU A 12 3.06 -5.07 4.89
CA LEU A 12 3.41 -5.33 3.49
C LEU A 12 4.82 -5.89 3.34
N GLY A 13 5.77 -5.34 4.10
CA GLY A 13 7.17 -5.76 4.02
C GLY A 13 7.40 -7.17 4.56
N GLU A 14 6.76 -7.55 5.66
CA GLU A 14 6.84 -8.91 6.22
C GLU A 14 6.27 -9.97 5.26
N ASN A 15 5.16 -9.65 4.58
CA ASN A 15 4.58 -10.55 3.59
C ASN A 15 5.46 -10.65 2.32
N LEU A 16 6.06 -9.56 1.86
CA LEU A 16 7.02 -9.60 0.74
C LEU A 16 8.29 -10.36 1.13
N GLU A 17 8.83 -10.13 2.32
CA GLU A 17 9.99 -10.85 2.82
C GLU A 17 9.73 -12.36 2.81
N LYS A 18 8.62 -12.79 3.42
CA LYS A 18 8.20 -14.19 3.43
C LYS A 18 8.09 -14.75 2.01
N TYR A 19 7.33 -14.07 1.14
CA TYR A 19 7.06 -14.48 -0.22
C TYR A 19 8.36 -14.67 -1.04
N PHE A 20 9.28 -13.71 -0.96
CA PHE A 20 10.52 -13.79 -1.74
C PHE A 20 11.54 -14.77 -1.13
N THR A 21 11.59 -14.91 0.18
CA THR A 21 12.45 -15.89 0.85
C THR A 21 12.02 -17.32 0.52
N GLU A 22 10.70 -17.60 0.53
CA GLU A 22 10.17 -18.91 0.13
C GLU A 22 10.47 -19.24 -1.35
N LYS A 23 10.71 -18.23 -2.20
CA LYS A 23 11.19 -18.38 -3.57
C LYS A 23 12.72 -18.47 -3.71
N GLY A 24 13.45 -18.57 -2.60
CA GLY A 24 14.91 -18.72 -2.61
C GLY A 24 15.67 -17.42 -2.91
N ASN A 25 15.07 -16.24 -2.70
CA ASN A 25 15.76 -14.97 -2.84
C ASN A 25 16.41 -14.54 -1.52
N GLU A 26 17.50 -13.78 -1.61
CA GLU A 26 18.13 -13.12 -0.48
C GLU A 26 17.40 -11.79 -0.19
N VAL A 27 16.73 -11.70 0.95
CA VAL A 27 15.96 -10.52 1.32
C VAL A 27 16.57 -9.85 2.54
N TYR A 28 16.89 -8.56 2.41
CA TYR A 28 17.38 -7.71 3.49
C TYR A 28 16.41 -6.56 3.76
N ILE A 29 16.21 -6.27 5.04
CA ILE A 29 15.27 -5.24 5.50
C ILE A 29 16.05 -4.07 6.08
N LEU A 30 15.82 -2.86 5.55
CA LEU A 30 16.32 -1.63 6.18
C LEU A 30 15.31 -1.15 7.22
N THR A 31 15.74 -1.09 8.49
CA THR A 31 14.86 -0.75 9.63
C THR A 31 15.58 0.05 10.69
N ARG A 32 14.83 0.84 11.46
CA ARG A 32 15.35 1.63 12.60
C ARG A 32 15.67 0.77 13.83
N ASN A 33 15.12 -0.42 13.90
CA ASN A 33 15.28 -1.32 15.06
C ASN A 33 15.49 -2.75 14.58
N PRO A 34 16.70 -3.13 14.12
CA PRO A 34 16.98 -4.47 13.65
C PRO A 34 16.91 -5.49 14.78
N GLN A 35 16.19 -6.59 14.55
CA GLN A 35 16.01 -7.71 15.49
C GLN A 35 16.47 -9.04 14.89
N ARG A 36 16.60 -9.13 13.56
CA ARG A 36 16.94 -10.36 12.82
C ARG A 36 18.22 -10.19 12.02
N LYS A 37 18.86 -11.28 11.66
CA LYS A 37 20.15 -11.28 10.93
C LYS A 37 20.11 -10.59 9.57
N ASN A 38 18.95 -10.61 8.90
CA ASN A 38 18.73 -9.98 7.62
C ASN A 38 18.21 -8.54 7.74
N GLU A 39 18.15 -8.01 8.95
CA GLU A 39 17.76 -6.61 9.21
C GLU A 39 19.01 -5.75 9.40
N ILE A 40 19.03 -4.63 8.69
CA ILE A 40 20.14 -3.67 8.67
C ILE A 40 19.65 -2.35 9.26
N TYR A 41 20.42 -1.79 10.19
CA TYR A 41 20.08 -0.51 10.79
C TYR A 41 20.08 0.61 9.75
N TRP A 42 18.95 1.34 9.70
CA TRP A 42 18.74 2.49 8.85
C TRP A 42 17.79 3.50 9.51
N ASP A 43 18.25 4.71 9.72
CA ASP A 43 17.47 5.78 10.36
C ASP A 43 16.53 6.52 9.41
N ALA A 44 16.61 6.24 8.11
CA ALA A 44 15.89 6.91 7.01
C ALA A 44 16.25 8.40 6.83
N LYS A 45 17.38 8.85 7.37
CA LYS A 45 17.80 10.28 7.37
C LYS A 45 19.23 10.48 6.92
N THR A 46 20.15 9.62 7.34
CA THR A 46 21.58 9.79 7.11
C THR A 46 22.15 8.63 6.28
N ILE A 47 23.21 8.92 5.51
CA ILE A 47 24.01 7.90 4.84
C ILE A 47 24.86 7.20 5.92
N GLY A 48 24.85 5.88 5.91
CA GLY A 48 25.63 5.04 6.82
C GLY A 48 26.04 3.73 6.13
N GLU A 49 26.54 2.78 6.90
CA GLU A 49 26.99 1.47 6.39
C GLU A 49 25.87 0.69 5.67
N TRP A 50 24.62 0.96 5.97
CA TRP A 50 23.47 0.35 5.30
C TRP A 50 23.50 0.52 3.76
N LYS A 51 24.11 1.61 3.26
CA LYS A 51 24.21 1.87 1.82
C LYS A 51 24.93 0.73 1.08
N ASN A 52 25.88 0.05 1.75
CA ASN A 52 26.64 -1.05 1.17
C ASN A 52 25.72 -2.23 0.81
N SER A 53 24.55 -2.34 1.43
CA SER A 53 23.54 -3.35 1.10
C SER A 53 22.92 -3.14 -0.28
N LEU A 54 22.90 -1.89 -0.78
CA LEU A 54 22.35 -1.54 -2.10
C LEU A 54 23.27 -1.94 -3.25
N GLU A 55 24.56 -2.11 -2.97
CA GLU A 55 25.53 -2.52 -3.97
C GLU A 55 25.18 -3.92 -4.51
N LYS A 56 25.09 -4.06 -5.84
CA LYS A 56 24.68 -5.29 -6.53
C LYS A 56 23.28 -5.82 -6.14
N ALA A 57 22.41 -4.97 -5.62
CA ALA A 57 21.03 -5.37 -5.41
C ALA A 57 20.30 -5.51 -6.75
N ASP A 58 19.53 -6.59 -6.90
CA ASP A 58 18.65 -6.71 -8.07
C ASP A 58 17.45 -5.78 -7.92
N VAL A 59 16.89 -5.71 -6.70
CA VAL A 59 15.63 -5.01 -6.40
C VAL A 59 15.77 -4.15 -5.16
N LEU A 60 15.34 -2.89 -5.26
CA LEU A 60 15.09 -2.01 -4.14
C LEU A 60 13.60 -1.71 -4.04
N ILE A 61 12.97 -2.01 -2.88
CA ILE A 61 11.56 -1.69 -2.60
C ILE A 61 11.52 -0.72 -1.42
N ASN A 62 11.01 0.49 -1.62
CA ASN A 62 10.81 1.45 -0.56
C ASN A 62 9.35 1.44 -0.10
N LEU A 63 9.10 0.94 1.11
CA LEU A 63 7.79 0.94 1.79
C LEU A 63 7.76 1.93 2.95
N THR A 64 8.78 2.78 3.09
CA THR A 64 8.94 3.64 4.26
C THR A 64 7.88 4.73 4.28
N GLY A 65 7.17 4.81 5.39
CA GLY A 65 6.19 5.86 5.64
C GLY A 65 5.51 5.69 6.98
N LYS A 66 5.32 6.80 7.71
CA LYS A 66 4.46 6.79 8.89
C LYS A 66 3.05 6.39 8.50
N SER A 67 2.39 5.55 9.32
CA SER A 67 0.99 5.18 9.11
C SER A 67 0.10 6.43 9.01
N VAL A 68 -0.79 6.43 8.03
CA VAL A 68 -1.85 7.44 7.88
C VAL A 68 -3.06 7.17 8.78
N ASP A 69 -3.10 6.00 9.44
CA ASP A 69 -4.11 5.65 10.43
C ASP A 69 -3.80 6.35 11.77
N CYS A 70 -3.91 7.67 11.77
CA CYS A 70 -3.69 8.55 12.92
C CYS A 70 -4.43 9.89 12.69
N ARG A 71 -4.63 10.68 13.76
CA ARG A 71 -5.21 12.04 13.62
C ARG A 71 -4.28 12.97 12.88
N TYR A 72 -4.82 13.80 11.97
CA TYR A 72 -4.06 14.72 11.11
C TYR A 72 -3.84 16.09 11.76
N HIS A 73 -3.34 16.11 13.02
CA HIS A 73 -2.80 17.33 13.58
C HIS A 73 -1.41 17.64 12.97
N GLU A 74 -0.94 18.88 13.07
CA GLU A 74 0.24 19.37 12.34
C GLU A 74 1.50 18.50 12.50
N LYS A 75 1.79 18.04 13.73
CA LYS A 75 2.92 17.12 13.97
C LYS A 75 2.80 15.83 13.15
N ASN A 76 1.62 15.19 13.16
CA ASN A 76 1.40 13.95 12.40
C ASN A 76 1.48 14.20 10.89
N LYS A 77 0.93 15.32 10.41
CA LYS A 77 1.03 15.70 8.99
C LYS A 77 2.48 15.85 8.55
N GLN A 78 3.30 16.56 9.35
CA GLN A 78 4.73 16.71 9.07
C GLN A 78 5.45 15.37 9.07
N GLU A 79 5.19 14.49 10.06
CA GLU A 79 5.83 13.18 10.15
C GLU A 79 5.38 12.23 9.01
N ILE A 80 4.11 12.30 8.58
CA ILE A 80 3.61 11.56 7.42
C ILE A 80 4.34 12.01 6.16
N TYR A 81 4.51 13.31 5.97
CA TYR A 81 5.21 13.89 4.83
C TYR A 81 6.71 13.55 4.87
N SER A 82 7.40 13.92 5.94
CA SER A 82 8.86 13.79 6.05
C SER A 82 9.30 12.32 5.98
N SER A 83 8.57 11.40 6.62
CA SER A 83 8.91 9.97 6.57
C SER A 83 8.95 9.40 5.15
N ARG A 84 8.20 9.98 4.22
CA ARG A 84 8.16 9.57 2.81
C ARG A 84 9.21 10.28 1.96
N ILE A 85 9.24 11.59 2.07
CA ILE A 85 10.10 12.43 1.24
C ILE A 85 11.58 12.26 1.64
N ASP A 86 11.88 12.32 2.94
CA ASP A 86 13.26 12.24 3.40
C ASP A 86 13.86 10.84 3.19
N SER A 87 13.07 9.78 3.43
CA SER A 87 13.50 8.42 3.14
C SER A 87 13.79 8.20 1.65
N THR A 88 12.95 8.74 0.77
CA THR A 88 13.15 8.65 -0.68
C THR A 88 14.40 9.41 -1.12
N LYS A 89 14.62 10.62 -0.56
CA LYS A 89 15.82 11.42 -0.84
C LYS A 89 17.12 10.73 -0.41
N ILE A 90 17.13 10.15 0.79
CA ILE A 90 18.35 9.50 1.29
C ILE A 90 18.66 8.20 0.56
N LEU A 91 17.62 7.44 0.18
CA LEU A 91 17.77 6.27 -0.69
C LEU A 91 18.34 6.68 -2.06
N GLN A 92 17.83 7.76 -2.66
CA GLN A 92 18.34 8.25 -3.94
C GLN A 92 19.82 8.60 -3.85
N LYS A 93 20.23 9.36 -2.80
CA LYS A 93 21.64 9.71 -2.57
C LYS A 93 22.53 8.46 -2.39
N ALA A 94 22.02 7.44 -1.71
CA ALA A 94 22.76 6.19 -1.50
C ALA A 94 22.89 5.40 -2.80
N VAL A 95 21.81 5.29 -3.57
CA VAL A 95 21.79 4.63 -4.89
C VAL A 95 22.74 5.31 -5.88
N ASP A 96 22.80 6.66 -5.87
CA ASP A 96 23.70 7.41 -6.75
C ASP A 96 25.19 7.16 -6.43
N GLN A 97 25.51 6.73 -5.20
CA GLN A 97 26.85 6.36 -4.76
C GLN A 97 27.23 4.91 -5.04
N CYS A 98 26.29 4.07 -5.47
CA CYS A 98 26.57 2.67 -5.82
C CYS A 98 27.37 2.60 -7.13
N SER A 99 28.38 1.74 -7.15
CA SER A 99 29.09 1.37 -8.37
C SER A 99 28.24 0.47 -9.26
N GLU A 100 27.57 -0.51 -8.65
CA GLU A 100 26.58 -1.36 -9.31
C GLU A 100 25.21 -1.13 -8.67
N LYS A 101 24.39 -0.32 -9.34
CA LYS A 101 23.08 0.13 -8.83
C LYS A 101 22.02 -0.97 -8.88
N PRO A 102 20.96 -0.90 -8.06
CA PRO A 102 19.79 -1.76 -8.21
C PRO A 102 19.19 -1.67 -9.62
N LYS A 103 18.81 -2.82 -10.21
CA LYS A 103 18.22 -2.88 -11.56
C LYS A 103 16.83 -2.27 -11.60
N ILE A 104 16.06 -2.49 -10.54
CA ILE A 104 14.74 -1.90 -10.36
C ILE A 104 14.60 -1.27 -8.98
N TRP A 105 13.99 -0.09 -8.94
CA TRP A 105 13.55 0.55 -7.72
C TRP A 105 12.04 0.75 -7.75
N MET A 106 11.34 0.05 -6.85
CA MET A 106 9.92 0.23 -6.61
C MET A 106 9.72 1.10 -5.37
N ASN A 107 8.90 2.14 -5.51
CA ASN A 107 8.58 3.03 -4.40
C ASN A 107 7.09 2.96 -4.10
N ALA A 108 6.73 2.80 -2.82
CA ALA A 108 5.33 2.87 -2.43
C ALA A 108 4.74 4.23 -2.81
N SER A 109 3.49 4.20 -3.22
CA SER A 109 2.58 5.31 -3.39
C SER A 109 1.19 4.84 -2.94
N SER A 110 0.14 5.58 -3.22
CA SER A 110 -1.20 5.18 -2.81
C SER A 110 -2.25 5.55 -3.86
N ALA A 111 -3.22 4.64 -4.04
CA ALA A 111 -4.45 4.91 -4.78
C ALA A 111 -5.25 6.10 -4.21
N THR A 112 -4.90 6.57 -3.02
CA THR A 112 -5.45 7.78 -2.41
C THR A 112 -5.16 9.05 -3.21
N ILE A 113 -4.17 9.03 -4.11
CA ILE A 113 -3.84 10.17 -4.99
C ILE A 113 -5.00 10.61 -5.90
N TYR A 114 -5.90 9.68 -6.22
CA TYR A 114 -7.04 9.97 -7.10
C TYR A 114 -8.18 10.67 -6.38
N VAL A 115 -8.94 11.49 -7.12
CA VAL A 115 -10.13 12.18 -6.60
C VAL A 115 -11.18 11.22 -6.07
N HIS A 116 -11.99 11.71 -5.15
CA HIS A 116 -13.20 11.01 -4.71
C HIS A 116 -14.16 10.81 -5.90
N SER A 117 -14.43 9.56 -6.24
CA SER A 117 -15.34 9.21 -7.33
C SER A 117 -16.12 7.93 -7.03
N GLU A 118 -17.43 7.97 -7.24
CA GLU A 118 -18.32 6.82 -7.17
C GLU A 118 -18.53 6.19 -8.56
N LYS A 119 -18.40 6.99 -9.62
CA LYS A 119 -18.71 6.59 -10.99
C LYS A 119 -17.48 6.50 -11.89
N HIS A 120 -16.57 7.49 -11.81
CA HIS A 120 -15.37 7.51 -12.64
C HIS A 120 -14.39 6.46 -12.11
N LEU A 121 -13.99 5.54 -13.00
CA LEU A 121 -13.01 4.49 -12.71
C LEU A 121 -11.61 5.04 -13.04
N ASN A 122 -10.81 5.33 -12.01
CA ASN A 122 -9.48 5.88 -12.19
C ASN A 122 -8.48 4.78 -12.60
N THR A 123 -7.84 4.96 -13.73
CA THR A 123 -6.73 4.11 -14.21
C THR A 123 -5.42 4.89 -14.14
N GLU A 124 -4.31 4.27 -14.50
CA GLU A 124 -3.01 4.95 -14.58
C GLU A 124 -3.00 6.03 -15.65
N GLU A 125 -3.77 5.85 -16.73
CA GLU A 125 -3.82 6.74 -17.90
C GLU A 125 -4.85 7.86 -17.73
N ASN A 126 -6.07 7.53 -17.28
CA ASN A 126 -7.19 8.48 -17.23
C ASN A 126 -7.57 8.92 -15.81
N GLY A 127 -6.84 8.50 -14.80
CA GLY A 127 -7.14 8.81 -13.42
C GLY A 127 -6.96 10.28 -13.08
N ILE A 128 -7.96 10.87 -12.44
CA ILE A 128 -7.97 12.28 -12.06
C ILE A 128 -7.25 12.43 -10.72
N ILE A 129 -6.14 13.16 -10.72
CA ILE A 129 -5.35 13.44 -9.51
C ILE A 129 -6.03 14.56 -8.72
N GLY A 130 -6.22 14.32 -7.42
CA GLY A 130 -6.87 15.30 -6.55
C GLY A 130 -5.90 16.24 -5.84
N ASP A 131 -6.41 17.03 -4.89
CA ASP A 131 -5.68 18.14 -4.26
C ASP A 131 -5.94 18.32 -2.76
N ASP A 132 -6.37 17.28 -2.06
CA ASP A 132 -6.46 17.31 -0.59
C ASP A 132 -5.12 16.91 0.06
N PHE A 133 -5.07 16.93 1.40
CA PHE A 133 -3.87 16.61 2.16
C PHE A 133 -3.26 15.24 1.79
N SER A 134 -4.08 14.19 1.80
CA SER A 134 -3.62 12.83 1.50
C SER A 134 -3.16 12.68 0.05
N MET A 135 -3.84 13.34 -0.88
CA MET A 135 -3.50 13.36 -2.31
C MET A 135 -2.20 14.14 -2.55
N ASN A 136 -2.03 15.30 -1.88
CA ASN A 136 -0.82 16.11 -1.99
C ASN A 136 0.42 15.40 -1.44
N ILE A 137 0.30 14.59 -0.39
CA ILE A 137 1.38 13.73 0.08
C ILE A 137 1.80 12.75 -1.01
N CYS A 138 0.85 12.07 -1.65
CA CYS A 138 1.14 11.11 -2.71
C CYS A 138 1.81 11.78 -3.91
N LYS A 139 1.31 12.97 -4.33
CA LYS A 139 1.93 13.78 -5.40
C LYS A 139 3.38 14.12 -5.07
N SER A 140 3.63 14.67 -3.90
CA SER A 140 4.99 15.04 -3.47
C SER A 140 5.92 13.83 -3.39
N TRP A 141 5.40 12.68 -2.95
CA TRP A 141 6.17 11.45 -2.87
C TRP A 141 6.58 10.94 -4.26
N GLU A 142 5.64 10.87 -5.20
CA GLU A 142 5.92 10.49 -6.59
C GLU A 142 6.84 11.51 -7.27
N GLN A 143 6.64 12.81 -7.06
CA GLN A 143 7.53 13.86 -7.58
C GLN A 143 8.96 13.69 -7.09
N GLU A 144 9.17 13.46 -5.80
CA GLU A 144 10.52 13.25 -5.27
C GLU A 144 11.14 11.97 -5.83
N PHE A 145 10.37 10.89 -5.94
CA PHE A 145 10.83 9.61 -6.48
C PHE A 145 11.27 9.72 -7.95
N PHE A 146 10.52 10.43 -8.78
CA PHE A 146 10.83 10.59 -10.21
C PHE A 146 11.69 11.81 -10.54
N LYS A 147 12.05 12.63 -9.56
CA LYS A 147 12.82 13.86 -9.75
C LYS A 147 14.14 13.64 -10.45
N ILE A 148 14.85 12.60 -10.10
CA ILE A 148 16.13 12.25 -10.72
C ILE A 148 15.87 11.18 -11.77
N LYS A 149 16.10 11.55 -13.04
CA LYS A 149 16.03 10.64 -14.17
C LYS A 149 17.35 9.86 -14.25
N ASN A 150 17.45 8.79 -13.48
CA ASN A 150 18.54 7.82 -13.66
C ASN A 150 18.05 6.77 -14.68
N THR A 151 18.63 6.78 -15.87
CA THR A 151 18.25 5.88 -16.98
C THR A 151 18.72 4.44 -16.76
N GLU A 152 19.64 4.23 -15.81
CA GLU A 152 20.19 2.91 -15.49
C GLU A 152 19.28 2.09 -14.57
N ILE A 153 18.31 2.73 -13.92
CA ILE A 153 17.42 2.09 -12.95
C ILE A 153 15.98 2.17 -13.43
N ARG A 154 15.35 1.03 -13.55
CA ARG A 154 13.91 0.98 -13.82
C ARG A 154 13.10 1.39 -12.58
N LYS A 155 12.37 2.50 -12.66
CA LYS A 155 11.59 3.07 -11.55
C LYS A 155 10.11 2.74 -11.70
N VAL A 156 9.50 2.26 -10.60
CA VAL A 156 8.06 1.94 -10.53
C VAL A 156 7.43 2.53 -9.26
N ALA A 157 6.44 3.40 -9.40
CA ALA A 157 5.63 3.88 -8.28
C ALA A 157 4.38 3.01 -8.12
N LEU A 158 4.21 2.44 -6.93
CA LEU A 158 3.16 1.48 -6.60
C LEU A 158 1.96 2.22 -5.96
N ARG A 159 0.97 2.64 -6.75
CA ARG A 159 -0.29 3.21 -6.24
C ARG A 159 -1.15 2.11 -5.63
N THR A 160 -0.83 1.74 -4.41
CA THR A 160 -1.47 0.62 -3.72
C THR A 160 -2.80 1.05 -3.09
N SER A 161 -3.83 0.22 -3.30
CA SER A 161 -5.13 0.33 -2.63
C SER A 161 -5.11 -0.33 -1.24
N ILE A 162 -6.29 -0.56 -0.63
CA ILE A 162 -6.37 -1.25 0.65
C ILE A 162 -5.95 -2.71 0.47
N VAL A 163 -4.84 -3.11 1.10
CA VAL A 163 -4.38 -4.49 1.08
C VAL A 163 -5.06 -5.26 2.21
N LEU A 164 -5.72 -6.36 1.85
CA LEU A 164 -6.43 -7.25 2.76
C LEU A 164 -5.57 -8.46 3.11
N GLY A 165 -5.34 -8.71 4.38
CA GLY A 165 -4.59 -9.86 4.89
C GLY A 165 -4.87 -10.10 6.38
N ASN A 166 -4.60 -11.30 6.88
CA ASN A 166 -4.92 -11.71 8.24
C ASN A 166 -3.97 -11.14 9.31
N ASN A 167 -2.72 -10.95 8.96
CA ASN A 167 -1.66 -10.51 9.88
C ASN A 167 -1.47 -8.98 9.94
N GLY A 168 -2.39 -8.20 9.32
CA GLY A 168 -2.31 -6.74 9.37
C GLY A 168 -3.23 -6.03 8.38
N GLY A 169 -3.02 -4.72 8.22
CA GLY A 169 -3.84 -3.89 7.34
C GLY A 169 -5.26 -3.65 7.87
N ALA A 170 -6.22 -3.51 6.96
CA ALA A 170 -7.60 -3.16 7.31
C ALA A 170 -8.46 -4.37 7.68
N PHE A 171 -8.16 -5.57 7.16
CA PHE A 171 -9.03 -6.74 7.28
C PHE A 171 -9.27 -7.20 8.73
N PRO A 172 -8.28 -7.31 9.62
CA PRO A 172 -8.51 -7.68 11.03
C PRO A 172 -9.47 -6.72 11.74
N LYS A 173 -9.36 -5.41 11.48
CA LYS A 173 -10.25 -4.39 12.04
C LYS A 173 -11.69 -4.57 11.51
N LEU A 174 -11.85 -4.74 10.20
CA LEU A 174 -13.15 -5.00 9.57
C LEU A 174 -13.80 -6.27 10.12
N LYS A 175 -13.02 -7.35 10.27
CA LYS A 175 -13.47 -8.62 10.87
C LYS A 175 -13.97 -8.41 12.31
N THR A 176 -13.23 -7.67 13.12
CA THR A 176 -13.59 -7.39 14.52
C THR A 176 -14.86 -6.57 14.63
N VAL A 177 -14.96 -5.43 13.93
CA VAL A 177 -16.16 -4.57 14.01
C VAL A 177 -17.40 -5.30 13.48
N THR A 178 -17.25 -6.15 12.46
CA THR A 178 -18.36 -6.96 11.93
C THR A 178 -18.84 -7.99 12.95
N LYS A 179 -17.93 -8.70 13.63
CA LYS A 179 -18.27 -9.67 14.69
C LYS A 179 -18.95 -9.02 15.89
N LEU A 180 -18.64 -7.76 16.18
CA LEU A 180 -19.25 -6.98 17.25
C LEU A 180 -20.65 -6.40 16.87
N GLY A 181 -21.20 -6.77 15.71
CA GLY A 181 -22.49 -6.28 15.24
C GLY A 181 -22.45 -4.84 14.68
N LEU A 182 -21.27 -4.25 14.51
CA LEU A 182 -21.05 -2.92 13.93
C LEU A 182 -20.72 -2.98 12.43
N GLY A 183 -20.99 -4.12 11.81
CA GLY A 183 -20.71 -4.41 10.40
C GLY A 183 -21.76 -3.85 9.42
N GLY A 184 -22.53 -2.81 9.77
CA GLY A 184 -23.44 -2.13 8.85
C GLY A 184 -22.70 -1.18 7.89
N LYS A 185 -23.47 -0.54 7.00
CA LYS A 185 -22.88 0.47 6.10
C LYS A 185 -22.35 1.67 6.89
N GLN A 186 -21.26 2.22 6.44
CA GLN A 186 -20.61 3.39 7.02
C GLN A 186 -20.95 4.63 6.19
N GLY A 187 -21.52 5.65 6.83
CA GLY A 187 -22.02 6.83 6.14
C GLY A 187 -23.11 6.48 5.13
N ARG A 188 -22.99 6.96 3.90
CA ARG A 188 -23.96 6.70 2.82
C ARG A 188 -23.88 5.26 2.28
N GLY A 189 -22.71 4.61 2.39
CA GLY A 189 -22.48 3.24 1.94
C GLY A 189 -22.18 3.08 0.45
N ASN A 190 -22.34 4.13 -0.35
CA ASN A 190 -22.10 4.13 -1.79
C ASN A 190 -20.65 4.45 -2.17
N GLN A 191 -19.84 4.90 -1.20
CA GLN A 191 -18.41 5.13 -1.46
C GLN A 191 -17.72 3.83 -1.91
N MET A 192 -16.99 3.92 -3.01
CA MET A 192 -16.24 2.80 -3.57
C MET A 192 -14.97 2.53 -2.77
N VAL A 193 -14.68 1.26 -2.57
CA VAL A 193 -13.49 0.75 -1.89
C VAL A 193 -12.70 -0.08 -2.88
N SER A 194 -11.54 0.44 -3.27
CA SER A 194 -10.54 -0.34 -4.01
C SER A 194 -9.67 -1.11 -3.03
N TRP A 195 -9.42 -2.36 -3.34
CA TRP A 195 -8.77 -3.31 -2.46
C TRP A 195 -7.89 -4.28 -3.27
N ILE A 196 -7.00 -4.99 -2.60
CA ILE A 196 -6.25 -6.11 -3.18
C ILE A 196 -5.97 -7.15 -2.08
N HIS A 197 -6.00 -8.43 -2.44
CA HIS A 197 -5.58 -9.51 -1.55
C HIS A 197 -4.06 -9.46 -1.35
N ILE A 198 -3.55 -9.80 -0.15
CA ILE A 198 -2.12 -9.77 0.15
C ILE A 198 -1.29 -10.67 -0.78
N ASP A 199 -1.80 -11.84 -1.15
CA ASP A 199 -1.10 -12.72 -2.09
C ASP A 199 -1.01 -12.11 -3.48
N ASP A 200 -2.07 -11.48 -3.96
CA ASP A 200 -2.06 -10.79 -5.25
C ASP A 200 -1.18 -9.54 -5.21
N PHE A 201 -1.07 -8.87 -4.07
CA PHE A 201 -0.09 -7.80 -3.87
C PHE A 201 1.33 -8.34 -4.04
N CYS A 202 1.69 -9.41 -3.33
CA CYS A 202 3.04 -10.00 -3.45
C CYS A 202 3.32 -10.52 -4.86
N LYS A 203 2.36 -11.20 -5.48
CA LYS A 203 2.45 -11.68 -6.86
C LYS A 203 2.60 -10.54 -7.87
N ALA A 204 1.89 -9.42 -7.68
CA ALA A 204 2.00 -8.26 -8.56
C ALA A 204 3.40 -7.62 -8.49
N ILE A 205 3.99 -7.53 -7.29
CA ILE A 205 5.36 -7.04 -7.11
C ILE A 205 6.36 -7.95 -7.82
N ASP A 206 6.26 -9.26 -7.62
CA ASP A 206 7.12 -10.24 -8.29
C ASP A 206 6.95 -10.20 -9.82
N TRP A 207 5.70 -10.14 -10.28
CA TRP A 207 5.40 -10.03 -11.71
C TRP A 207 6.00 -8.76 -12.33
N ILE A 208 5.94 -7.61 -11.62
CA ILE A 208 6.59 -6.37 -12.08
C ILE A 208 8.11 -6.55 -12.18
N ILE A 209 8.72 -7.25 -11.23
CA ILE A 209 10.17 -7.52 -11.27
C ILE A 209 10.52 -8.29 -12.54
N GLN A 210 9.76 -9.35 -12.86
CA GLN A 210 10.00 -10.24 -14.00
C GLN A 210 9.69 -9.59 -15.37
N ASN A 211 8.85 -8.54 -15.41
CA ASN A 211 8.43 -7.89 -16.65
C ASN A 211 9.17 -6.55 -16.84
N GLU A 212 10.29 -6.57 -17.52
CA GLU A 212 11.20 -5.44 -17.68
C GLU A 212 10.57 -4.23 -18.40
N ASN A 213 9.56 -4.44 -19.23
CA ASN A 213 8.83 -3.39 -19.93
C ASN A 213 7.91 -2.56 -19.02
N ILE A 214 7.70 -3.00 -17.78
CA ILE A 214 6.82 -2.31 -16.82
C ILE A 214 7.63 -1.28 -16.03
N SER A 215 7.34 0.00 -16.24
CA SER A 215 7.96 1.13 -15.54
C SER A 215 6.96 2.27 -15.28
N GLY A 216 7.33 3.26 -14.49
CA GLY A 216 6.47 4.39 -14.17
C GLY A 216 5.40 4.05 -13.13
N ILE A 217 4.18 4.54 -13.30
CA ILE A 217 3.09 4.42 -12.33
C ILE A 217 2.30 3.14 -12.58
N ILE A 218 2.04 2.36 -11.51
CA ILE A 218 1.22 1.14 -11.55
C ILE A 218 0.20 1.17 -10.41
N ASN A 219 -1.07 0.95 -10.73
CA ASN A 219 -2.13 0.74 -9.74
C ASN A 219 -2.08 -0.69 -9.22
N ILE A 220 -1.78 -0.84 -7.93
CA ILE A 220 -1.77 -2.15 -7.25
C ILE A 220 -3.10 -2.31 -6.52
N THR A 221 -4.09 -2.80 -7.26
CA THR A 221 -5.47 -2.99 -6.82
C THR A 221 -6.11 -4.17 -7.54
N ALA A 222 -7.11 -4.80 -6.95
CA ALA A 222 -7.94 -5.79 -7.64
C ALA A 222 -8.83 -5.10 -8.68
N PRO A 223 -9.30 -5.83 -9.72
CA PRO A 223 -10.09 -5.25 -10.81
C PRO A 223 -11.52 -4.91 -10.42
N GLY A 224 -12.00 -5.40 -9.26
CA GLY A 224 -13.37 -5.25 -8.79
C GLY A 224 -13.51 -4.36 -7.55
N PRO A 225 -13.45 -3.01 -7.65
CA PRO A 225 -13.80 -2.16 -6.53
C PRO A 225 -15.25 -2.40 -6.10
N VAL A 226 -15.54 -2.34 -4.80
CA VAL A 226 -16.87 -2.60 -4.25
C VAL A 226 -17.38 -1.38 -3.47
N SER A 227 -18.70 -1.17 -3.40
CA SER A 227 -19.25 -0.16 -2.49
C SER A 227 -19.05 -0.59 -1.04
N ASN A 228 -18.92 0.37 -0.12
CA ASN A 228 -18.82 0.08 1.31
C ASN A 228 -19.99 -0.78 1.80
N GLU A 229 -21.21 -0.48 1.38
CA GLU A 229 -22.39 -1.28 1.73
C GLU A 229 -22.26 -2.73 1.27
N THR A 230 -21.81 -2.95 0.02
CA THR A 230 -21.57 -4.29 -0.52
C THR A 230 -20.45 -5.01 0.24
N MET A 231 -19.35 -4.32 0.52
CA MET A 231 -18.22 -4.83 1.31
C MET A 231 -18.70 -5.32 2.68
N MET A 232 -19.40 -4.47 3.42
CA MET A 232 -19.87 -4.80 4.77
C MET A 232 -20.93 -5.90 4.76
N ARG A 233 -21.83 -5.92 3.78
CA ARG A 233 -22.82 -6.97 3.60
C ARG A 233 -22.16 -8.34 3.33
N LYS A 234 -21.16 -8.40 2.45
CA LYS A 234 -20.41 -9.63 2.16
C LYS A 234 -19.63 -10.10 3.39
N LEU A 235 -18.95 -9.21 4.09
CA LEU A 235 -18.27 -9.54 5.34
C LEU A 235 -19.22 -10.12 6.41
N ARG A 236 -20.41 -9.55 6.60
CA ARG A 236 -21.40 -10.09 7.53
C ARG A 236 -21.85 -11.50 7.12
N LYS A 237 -22.13 -11.69 5.84
CA LYS A 237 -22.55 -13.01 5.31
C LYS A 237 -21.50 -14.07 5.64
N GLU A 238 -20.26 -13.85 5.27
CA GLU A 238 -19.17 -14.82 5.45
C GLU A 238 -18.79 -15.03 6.93
N LEU A 239 -18.88 -13.99 7.74
CA LEU A 239 -18.64 -14.07 9.19
C LEU A 239 -19.87 -14.60 9.97
N LYS A 240 -20.98 -14.91 9.27
CA LYS A 240 -22.26 -15.33 9.88
C LYS A 240 -22.74 -14.38 10.98
N ALA A 241 -22.45 -13.08 10.83
CA ALA A 241 -22.88 -12.07 11.77
C ALA A 241 -24.37 -11.76 11.55
N PRO A 242 -25.24 -11.96 12.57
CA PRO A 242 -26.70 -11.94 12.40
C PRO A 242 -27.26 -10.57 12.04
N PHE A 243 -26.57 -9.51 12.42
CA PHE A 243 -26.95 -8.12 12.11
C PHE A 243 -25.71 -7.25 11.95
N GLY A 244 -25.92 -6.03 11.45
CA GLY A 244 -24.86 -5.02 11.36
C GLY A 244 -25.49 -3.63 11.49
N LEU A 245 -25.19 -2.96 12.59
CA LEU A 245 -25.63 -1.59 12.82
C LEU A 245 -24.95 -0.65 11.83
N ASN A 246 -25.73 0.17 11.15
CA ASN A 246 -25.23 1.21 10.28
C ASN A 246 -24.61 2.34 11.13
N ALA A 247 -23.52 2.91 10.65
CA ALA A 247 -22.88 4.04 11.30
C ALA A 247 -23.10 5.32 10.48
N ALA A 248 -23.84 6.27 11.02
CA ALA A 248 -23.96 7.59 10.42
C ALA A 248 -22.63 8.36 10.47
N VAL A 249 -22.44 9.36 9.60
CA VAL A 249 -21.19 10.14 9.53
C VAL A 249 -20.79 10.71 10.89
N TRP A 250 -21.71 11.33 11.62
CA TRP A 250 -21.43 11.91 12.94
C TRP A 250 -20.96 10.86 13.97
N GLN A 251 -21.48 9.62 13.90
CA GLN A 251 -21.03 8.52 14.76
C GLN A 251 -19.61 8.10 14.44
N LEU A 252 -19.26 8.05 13.14
CA LEU A 252 -17.89 7.77 12.68
C LEU A 252 -16.92 8.88 13.10
N GLU A 253 -17.34 10.15 13.08
CA GLU A 253 -16.54 11.27 13.57
C GLU A 253 -16.24 11.14 15.06
N ILE A 254 -17.25 10.82 15.88
CA ILE A 254 -17.03 10.55 17.31
C ILE A 254 -16.13 9.33 17.51
N ALA A 255 -16.40 8.22 16.83
CA ALA A 255 -15.58 7.02 16.93
C ALA A 255 -14.13 7.27 16.52
N SER A 256 -13.89 8.08 15.49
CA SER A 256 -12.55 8.45 15.03
C SER A 256 -11.73 9.20 16.07
N LEU A 257 -12.37 9.98 16.95
CA LEU A 257 -11.67 10.64 18.06
C LEU A 257 -11.12 9.62 19.06
N PHE A 258 -11.92 8.62 19.43
CA PHE A 258 -11.51 7.56 20.35
C PHE A 258 -10.49 6.60 19.72
N LEU A 259 -10.68 6.24 18.45
CA LEU A 259 -9.78 5.35 17.70
C LEU A 259 -8.53 6.05 17.20
N LYS A 260 -8.42 7.39 17.39
CA LYS A 260 -7.29 8.22 16.95
C LYS A 260 -6.98 8.09 15.46
N THR A 261 -8.00 7.95 14.62
CA THR A 261 -7.93 7.83 13.16
C THR A 261 -8.67 8.98 12.47
N GLU A 262 -8.64 9.04 11.14
CA GLU A 262 -9.38 10.02 10.35
C GLU A 262 -10.57 9.37 9.65
N THR A 263 -11.72 10.03 9.68
CA THR A 263 -12.95 9.58 9.01
C THR A 263 -12.81 9.55 7.49
N GLU A 264 -11.93 10.35 6.93
CA GLU A 264 -11.68 10.36 5.49
C GLU A 264 -11.22 8.98 4.95
N LEU A 265 -10.54 8.18 5.77
CA LEU A 265 -10.11 6.83 5.39
C LEU A 265 -11.29 5.89 5.14
N LEU A 266 -12.44 6.16 5.76
CA LEU A 266 -13.67 5.36 5.65
C LEU A 266 -14.68 5.96 4.65
N LEU A 267 -14.73 7.28 4.54
CA LEU A 267 -15.80 8.00 3.83
C LEU A 267 -15.42 8.41 2.41
N LYS A 268 -14.12 8.52 2.09
CA LYS A 268 -13.69 8.85 0.74
C LYS A 268 -13.81 7.65 -0.20
N SER A 269 -14.45 7.87 -1.33
CA SER A 269 -14.56 6.87 -2.40
C SER A 269 -13.23 6.75 -3.15
N ARG A 270 -12.76 5.52 -3.29
CA ARG A 270 -11.60 5.17 -4.12
C ARG A 270 -12.05 4.14 -5.15
N ASN A 271 -12.23 4.59 -6.38
CA ASN A 271 -12.69 3.78 -7.50
C ASN A 271 -11.55 3.67 -8.51
N VAL A 272 -10.69 2.67 -8.31
CA VAL A 272 -9.41 2.52 -9.03
C VAL A 272 -9.33 1.17 -9.70
N TYR A 273 -8.76 1.13 -10.90
CA TYR A 273 -8.63 -0.06 -11.74
C TYR A 273 -7.17 -0.28 -12.16
N PRO A 274 -6.67 -1.53 -12.14
CA PRO A 274 -5.29 -1.87 -12.46
C PRO A 274 -5.11 -2.09 -13.97
N GLU A 275 -5.36 -1.07 -14.77
CA GLU A 275 -5.42 -1.20 -16.23
C GLU A 275 -4.11 -1.73 -16.81
N ARG A 276 -2.97 -1.21 -16.34
CA ARG A 276 -1.66 -1.61 -16.83
C ARG A 276 -1.29 -3.04 -16.45
N LEU A 277 -1.65 -3.51 -15.25
CA LEU A 277 -1.44 -4.91 -14.87
C LEU A 277 -2.24 -5.85 -15.79
N ILE A 278 -3.51 -5.54 -16.02
CA ILE A 278 -4.39 -6.37 -16.85
C ILE A 278 -3.98 -6.35 -18.32
N LYS A 279 -3.75 -5.17 -18.91
CA LYS A 279 -3.34 -5.02 -20.31
C LYS A 279 -2.03 -5.76 -20.62
N ASN A 280 -1.14 -5.88 -19.63
CA ASN A 280 0.14 -6.58 -19.79
C ASN A 280 0.10 -8.06 -19.31
N GLY A 281 -1.08 -8.59 -18.98
CA GLY A 281 -1.28 -10.03 -18.78
C GLY A 281 -1.12 -10.52 -17.33
N PHE A 282 -1.09 -9.64 -16.33
CA PHE A 282 -1.14 -10.06 -14.94
C PHE A 282 -2.45 -10.77 -14.61
N LYS A 283 -2.37 -11.93 -13.96
CA LYS A 283 -3.54 -12.73 -13.56
C LYS A 283 -3.71 -12.70 -12.06
N PHE A 284 -4.80 -12.12 -11.59
CA PHE A 284 -5.19 -12.12 -10.19
C PHE A 284 -5.65 -13.51 -9.76
N SER A 285 -5.25 -13.93 -8.56
CA SER A 285 -5.79 -15.13 -7.91
C SER A 285 -7.14 -14.85 -7.28
N TYR A 286 -7.34 -13.62 -6.80
CA TYR A 286 -8.57 -13.17 -6.14
C TYR A 286 -9.10 -11.89 -6.81
N PRO A 287 -9.67 -12.00 -8.04
CA PRO A 287 -10.21 -10.83 -8.74
C PRO A 287 -11.51 -10.33 -8.11
N GLY A 288 -12.26 -11.18 -7.42
CA GLY A 288 -13.53 -10.91 -6.76
C GLY A 288 -13.38 -10.74 -5.24
N PHE A 289 -14.13 -9.78 -4.65
CA PHE A 289 -14.05 -9.48 -3.22
C PHE A 289 -14.52 -10.66 -2.34
N GLU A 290 -15.55 -11.39 -2.76
CA GLU A 290 -16.11 -12.53 -2.01
C GLU A 290 -15.10 -13.67 -1.89
N GLU A 291 -14.46 -14.03 -2.98
CA GLU A 291 -13.42 -15.06 -3.03
C GLU A 291 -12.21 -14.66 -2.16
N ALA A 292 -11.82 -13.39 -2.22
CA ALA A 292 -10.71 -12.88 -1.41
C ALA A 292 -10.98 -12.98 0.10
N ILE A 293 -12.19 -12.59 0.56
CA ILE A 293 -12.52 -12.67 1.99
C ILE A 293 -12.73 -14.11 2.46
N LEU A 294 -13.28 -15.00 1.62
CA LEU A 294 -13.40 -16.42 1.95
C LEU A 294 -12.03 -17.04 2.22
N ASN A 295 -11.06 -16.84 1.32
CA ASN A 295 -9.70 -17.32 1.54
C ASN A 295 -9.09 -16.76 2.83
N LEU A 296 -9.26 -15.46 3.10
CA LEU A 296 -8.74 -14.83 4.34
C LEU A 296 -9.46 -15.31 5.62
N LEU A 297 -10.62 -15.91 5.52
CA LEU A 297 -11.34 -16.45 6.69
C LEU A 297 -10.99 -17.92 6.95
N GLU A 298 -10.55 -18.64 5.92
CA GLU A 298 -10.14 -20.05 5.99
C GLU A 298 -8.66 -20.23 6.35
N SER A 299 -7.82 -19.22 6.07
CA SER A 299 -6.39 -19.17 6.42
C SER A 299 -6.18 -18.58 7.81
#